data_6d056a3a1821f101997afc6b8a874cbf
#
_entry.id   6d056a3a1821f101997afc6b8a874cbf
#
_cell.length_a   1.000
_cell.length_b   1.000
_cell.length_c   1.000
_cell.angle_alpha   90.00
_cell.angle_beta   90.00
_cell.angle_gamma   90.00
#
_symmetry.space_group_name_H-M   'P 1'
#
loop_
_entity.id
_entity.type
_entity.pdbx_description
1 polymer ?
#
loop_
_entity_poly.entity_id
_entity_poly.type
_entity_poly.pdbx_seq_one_letter_code
_entity_poly.pdbx_strand_id
1 'polypeptide(L)'
;MNHLVTASMVALSVATPIAASVAAPGAPHDKLVVGMTAFSSSQHPYIDPVIVKSWTLGFVNRPVTYFTPDTWTNTCALCTELPSIENGRAKIETQANGKPGMSVHWTLKPDLKWGDGVPLTTKDIAYTAKVGGDPTTGFPDARIWGRIYKTDIIDDQNIVVHIDEVTPLFNRMSKLLSEHIDGPTYTAAKSPGDYVKQNAYNRAPTTPGLWNGPYMMTANDGASQIVLQPNPYWSGSKPYFKNIVIRSIGDTAALQANLLSGDIDMIPGDGNGLSLDQVLAMQKQHPTDFNYIFNDSVTFYHLDVNLDNPILKDPRVRRAMLMAIDRKAMSDRLVGGRYQLAATWVPPKEPMFAEGIPIVPYDPAGAKKLLQEAGWTPGPDGILRNAAGERFSIEYDTTTELKLGLLIQQVAQDQLKRVGIEATIKNEIQRTFFGDTLKRRKYGGLAQYFWLFSVSFAPLQLYAISNIPTEANGWGGSNYMDWKNDDFERALQASATDLDVGKQKADWAEMQKIYAQDLPTLPLFFVPQTHVIPVWLKGYVPAGMTDYASLRGEDWRAE
;
A
#
# COMPACT_ATOMS: atom_id res chain seq x y z
N MET A 1 23.22 75.02 -28.61
CA MET A 1 22.42 74.18 -27.73
C MET A 1 22.39 72.79 -28.32
N ASN A 2 23.31 71.96 -27.87
CA ASN A 2 23.55 70.62 -28.45
C ASN A 2 22.75 69.58 -27.66
N HIS A 3 21.90 68.85 -28.34
CA HIS A 3 21.24 67.66 -27.78
C HIS A 3 22.09 66.42 -28.18
N LEU A 4 22.69 65.78 -27.15
CA LEU A 4 23.30 64.45 -27.27
C LEU A 4 22.17 63.41 -27.23
N VAL A 5 22.11 62.59 -28.27
CA VAL A 5 21.28 61.37 -28.32
C VAL A 5 22.17 60.19 -27.90
N THR A 6 21.90 59.60 -26.76
CA THR A 6 22.56 58.36 -26.27
C THR A 6 21.82 57.16 -26.87
N ALA A 7 22.50 56.39 -27.72
CA ALA A 7 22.00 55.12 -28.23
C ALA A 7 22.31 54.01 -27.22
N SER A 8 21.25 53.38 -26.68
CA SER A 8 21.40 52.18 -25.87
C SER A 8 21.49 50.95 -26.75
N MET A 9 22.64 50.26 -26.72
CA MET A 9 22.81 48.92 -27.33
C MET A 9 22.09 47.89 -26.44
N VAL A 10 21.07 47.23 -26.99
CA VAL A 10 20.48 46.03 -26.43
C VAL A 10 21.33 44.84 -26.88
N ALA A 11 22.01 44.22 -25.91
CA ALA A 11 22.72 42.96 -26.17
C ALA A 11 21.70 41.81 -26.22
N LEU A 12 21.50 41.24 -27.40
CA LEU A 12 20.79 39.99 -27.59
C LEU A 12 21.67 38.85 -27.09
N SER A 13 21.32 38.27 -25.94
CA SER A 13 21.89 37.03 -25.47
C SER A 13 21.30 35.86 -26.27
N VAL A 14 22.13 35.30 -27.15
CA VAL A 14 21.81 34.05 -27.86
C VAL A 14 21.89 32.92 -26.84
N ALA A 15 20.73 32.41 -26.42
CA ALA A 15 20.66 31.18 -25.67
C ALA A 15 21.04 30.03 -26.59
N THR A 16 22.20 29.43 -26.35
CA THR A 16 22.60 28.17 -27.00
C THR A 16 21.65 27.07 -26.50
N PRO A 17 21.02 26.30 -27.39
CA PRO A 17 20.24 25.14 -26.97
C PRO A 17 21.18 24.13 -26.30
N ILE A 18 20.91 23.77 -25.06
CA ILE A 18 21.53 22.63 -24.41
C ILE A 18 21.04 21.40 -25.18
N ALA A 19 21.88 20.87 -26.04
CA ALA A 19 21.61 19.61 -26.73
C ALA A 19 21.45 18.54 -25.67
N ALA A 20 20.28 17.94 -25.60
CA ALA A 20 20.06 16.72 -24.82
C ALA A 20 21.06 15.69 -25.34
N SER A 21 21.99 15.26 -24.50
CA SER A 21 22.95 14.22 -24.88
C SER A 21 22.16 12.89 -24.89
N VAL A 22 21.71 12.50 -26.08
CA VAL A 22 21.37 11.12 -26.37
C VAL A 22 22.64 10.32 -26.07
N ALA A 23 22.60 9.46 -25.05
CA ALA A 23 23.73 8.61 -24.71
C ALA A 23 24.17 7.83 -25.98
N ALA A 24 25.45 7.88 -26.30
CA ALA A 24 25.99 7.14 -27.42
C ALA A 24 25.65 5.65 -27.27
N PRO A 25 25.26 4.94 -28.36
CA PRO A 25 25.04 3.51 -28.31
C PRO A 25 26.33 2.82 -27.86
N GLY A 26 26.27 2.14 -26.66
CA GLY A 26 27.39 1.42 -26.07
C GLY A 26 28.04 2.04 -24.83
N ALA A 27 27.58 3.22 -24.34
CA ALA A 27 27.98 3.67 -23.00
C ALA A 27 27.35 2.74 -21.94
N PRO A 28 28.11 2.29 -20.93
CA PRO A 28 27.53 1.47 -19.87
C PRO A 28 26.46 2.28 -19.12
N HIS A 29 25.26 1.71 -18.98
CA HIS A 29 24.20 2.27 -18.15
C HIS A 29 24.56 2.06 -16.67
N ASP A 30 25.53 2.80 -16.15
CA ASP A 30 25.93 2.72 -14.73
C ASP A 30 25.12 3.64 -13.80
N LYS A 31 24.18 4.39 -14.39
CA LYS A 31 23.20 5.27 -13.72
C LYS A 31 21.78 4.84 -14.11
N LEU A 32 20.87 4.84 -13.14
CA LEU A 32 19.44 4.64 -13.33
C LEU A 32 18.68 5.87 -12.83
N VAL A 33 17.82 6.45 -13.64
CA VAL A 33 16.96 7.59 -13.27
C VAL A 33 15.52 7.14 -13.18
N VAL A 34 14.94 7.28 -12.00
CA VAL A 34 13.57 6.85 -11.68
C VAL A 34 12.68 8.06 -11.49
N GLY A 35 11.56 8.12 -12.19
CA GLY A 35 10.57 9.18 -12.04
C GLY A 35 9.42 8.76 -11.12
N MET A 36 9.02 9.63 -10.20
CA MET A 36 7.87 9.47 -9.31
C MET A 36 7.06 10.76 -9.21
N THR A 37 5.80 10.67 -8.77
CA THR A 37 4.90 11.83 -8.73
C THR A 37 5.09 12.74 -7.52
N ALA A 38 5.74 12.29 -6.46
CA ALA A 38 5.93 13.08 -5.24
C ALA A 38 7.13 12.59 -4.42
N PHE A 39 7.52 13.37 -3.39
CA PHE A 39 8.39 12.92 -2.31
C PHE A 39 7.68 13.04 -0.96
N SER A 40 8.19 12.28 0.03
CA SER A 40 7.78 12.45 1.42
C SER A 40 8.56 13.58 2.09
N SER A 41 7.93 14.27 3.01
CA SER A 41 8.57 15.25 3.88
C SER A 41 9.52 14.60 4.91
N SER A 42 9.47 13.29 5.08
CA SER A 42 10.24 12.53 6.06
C SER A 42 10.95 11.34 5.40
N GLN A 43 12.21 11.09 5.77
CA GLN A 43 12.94 9.87 5.40
C GLN A 43 12.95 8.83 6.53
N HIS A 44 12.34 9.12 7.67
CA HIS A 44 12.23 8.15 8.77
C HIS A 44 11.42 6.93 8.35
N PRO A 45 11.90 5.69 8.60
CA PRO A 45 11.25 4.46 8.10
C PRO A 45 9.76 4.32 8.46
N TYR A 46 9.33 4.91 9.57
CA TYR A 46 8.00 4.72 10.13
C TYR A 46 7.14 5.98 10.25
N ILE A 47 7.75 7.17 10.32
CA ILE A 47 7.02 8.44 10.41
C ILE A 47 6.61 8.86 9.00
N ASP A 48 5.35 9.30 8.80
CA ASP A 48 4.79 9.66 7.49
C ASP A 48 4.88 8.51 6.47
N PRO A 49 4.10 7.42 6.65
CA PRO A 49 4.20 6.22 5.83
C PRO A 49 3.52 6.39 4.46
N VAL A 50 4.23 7.03 3.52
CA VAL A 50 3.78 7.19 2.13
C VAL A 50 4.52 6.23 1.19
N ILE A 51 3.83 5.80 0.13
CA ILE A 51 4.31 4.77 -0.81
C ILE A 51 5.64 5.16 -1.46
N VAL A 52 5.75 6.40 -1.95
CA VAL A 52 6.97 6.93 -2.60
C VAL A 52 8.21 6.78 -1.71
N LYS A 53 8.08 7.14 -0.43
CA LYS A 53 9.17 6.97 0.55
C LYS A 53 9.50 5.50 0.76
N SER A 54 8.49 4.68 0.96
CA SER A 54 8.69 3.24 1.21
C SER A 54 9.41 2.57 0.05
N TRP A 55 9.10 2.97 -1.19
CA TRP A 55 9.79 2.52 -2.39
C TRP A 55 11.26 2.96 -2.40
N THR A 56 11.54 4.24 -2.12
CA THR A 56 12.91 4.76 -2.00
C THR A 56 13.71 4.05 -0.91
N LEU A 57 13.08 3.83 0.25
CA LEU A 57 13.71 3.14 1.38
C LEU A 57 14.01 1.67 1.10
N GLY A 58 13.36 1.03 0.12
CA GLY A 58 13.69 -0.33 -0.30
C GLY A 58 15.15 -0.51 -0.70
N PHE A 59 15.76 0.49 -1.33
CA PHE A 59 17.17 0.46 -1.70
C PHE A 59 18.12 0.64 -0.53
N VAL A 60 17.74 1.46 0.45
CA VAL A 60 18.68 1.94 1.48
C VAL A 60 18.49 1.29 2.84
N ASN A 61 17.32 0.70 3.10
CA ASN A 61 17.00 0.11 4.40
C ASN A 61 16.44 -1.30 4.25
N ARG A 62 17.28 -2.31 4.46
CA ARG A 62 16.92 -3.72 4.44
C ARG A 62 16.15 -4.07 5.72
N PRO A 63 14.92 -4.63 5.63
CA PRO A 63 14.19 -5.11 6.80
C PRO A 63 14.78 -6.42 7.32
N VAL A 64 14.44 -6.80 8.56
CA VAL A 64 14.86 -8.11 9.11
C VAL A 64 14.16 -9.25 8.37
N THR A 65 12.85 -9.09 8.08
CA THR A 65 12.06 -10.00 7.24
C THR A 65 11.31 -9.25 6.15
N TYR A 66 11.00 -9.92 5.04
CA TYR A 66 10.23 -9.39 3.92
C TYR A 66 9.41 -10.49 3.25
N PHE A 67 8.48 -10.12 2.38
CA PHE A 67 7.69 -11.07 1.59
C PHE A 67 8.32 -11.33 0.23
N THR A 68 8.39 -12.61 -0.15
CA THR A 68 8.88 -12.99 -1.48
C THR A 68 7.87 -12.58 -2.56
N PRO A 69 8.31 -12.02 -3.72
CA PRO A 69 7.40 -11.52 -4.74
C PRO A 69 6.55 -12.60 -5.44
N ASP A 70 7.06 -13.81 -5.51
CA ASP A 70 6.45 -14.95 -6.21
C ASP A 70 5.39 -15.68 -5.40
N THR A 71 5.64 -15.89 -4.10
CA THR A 71 4.78 -16.70 -3.23
C THR A 71 4.12 -15.93 -2.10
N TRP A 72 4.49 -14.66 -1.92
CA TRP A 72 4.05 -13.80 -0.83
C TRP A 72 4.26 -14.42 0.57
N THR A 73 5.33 -15.19 0.70
CA THR A 73 5.72 -15.79 1.98
C THR A 73 6.77 -14.96 2.70
N ASN A 74 6.63 -14.87 4.03
CA ASN A 74 7.60 -14.18 4.88
C ASN A 74 8.93 -14.93 4.87
N THR A 75 10.04 -14.20 4.75
CA THR A 75 11.39 -14.77 4.71
C THR A 75 12.41 -13.87 5.40
N CYS A 76 13.54 -14.46 5.83
CA CYS A 76 14.64 -13.72 6.44
C CYS A 76 15.46 -12.93 5.42
N ALA A 77 15.66 -11.63 5.67
CA ALA A 77 16.69 -10.83 5.00
C ALA A 77 17.95 -10.68 5.87
N LEU A 78 17.79 -10.22 7.10
CA LEU A 78 18.90 -10.00 8.05
C LEU A 78 19.01 -11.09 9.13
N CYS A 79 18.01 -11.96 9.30
CA CYS A 79 18.06 -13.08 10.24
C CYS A 79 18.63 -14.34 9.58
N THR A 80 19.05 -15.29 10.39
CA THR A 80 19.57 -16.60 9.91
C THR A 80 18.42 -17.53 9.51
N GLU A 81 17.34 -17.54 10.30
CA GLU A 81 16.11 -18.31 10.07
C GLU A 81 14.92 -17.62 10.72
N LEU A 82 13.71 -17.87 10.21
CA LEU A 82 12.49 -17.38 10.82
C LEU A 82 12.21 -18.10 12.14
N PRO A 83 11.93 -17.38 13.24
CA PRO A 83 11.42 -18.00 14.45
C PRO A 83 10.09 -18.71 14.19
N SER A 84 9.94 -19.90 14.73
CA SER A 84 8.68 -20.65 14.74
C SER A 84 8.51 -21.41 16.07
N ILE A 85 7.29 -21.90 16.30
CA ILE A 85 7.01 -22.77 17.44
C ILE A 85 7.76 -24.11 17.27
N GLU A 86 7.77 -24.64 16.04
CA GLU A 86 8.37 -25.93 15.70
C GLU A 86 9.89 -25.95 15.91
N ASN A 87 10.60 -24.87 15.56
CA ASN A 87 12.05 -24.78 15.80
C ASN A 87 12.40 -24.32 17.22
N GLY A 88 11.38 -24.11 18.10
CA GLY A 88 11.54 -23.73 19.49
C GLY A 88 12.02 -22.29 19.73
N ARG A 89 12.13 -21.47 18.66
CA ARG A 89 12.53 -20.07 18.75
C ARG A 89 11.39 -19.12 19.13
N ALA A 90 10.13 -19.57 19.01
CA ALA A 90 8.97 -18.87 19.54
C ALA A 90 8.26 -19.74 20.56
N LYS A 91 7.80 -19.13 21.67
CA LYS A 91 7.07 -19.82 22.75
C LYS A 91 6.00 -18.91 23.28
N ILE A 92 4.85 -19.50 23.65
CA ILE A 92 3.84 -18.82 24.47
C ILE A 92 4.39 -18.69 25.88
N GLU A 93 4.26 -17.53 26.49
CA GLU A 93 4.66 -17.25 27.87
C GLU A 93 3.55 -16.56 28.64
N THR A 94 3.64 -16.59 29.96
CA THR A 94 2.75 -15.82 30.83
C THR A 94 3.47 -14.57 31.30
N GLN A 95 2.91 -13.41 30.98
CA GLN A 95 3.43 -12.12 31.41
C GLN A 95 3.28 -11.93 32.92
N ALA A 96 3.99 -10.96 33.49
CA ALA A 96 3.90 -10.62 34.93
C ALA A 96 2.46 -10.23 35.38
N ASN A 97 1.64 -9.73 34.47
CA ASN A 97 0.22 -9.41 34.73
C ASN A 97 -0.73 -10.62 34.61
N GLY A 98 -0.20 -11.83 34.37
CA GLY A 98 -0.97 -13.06 34.21
C GLY A 98 -1.55 -13.28 32.82
N LYS A 99 -1.38 -12.34 31.86
CA LYS A 99 -1.88 -12.48 30.49
C LYS A 99 -0.92 -13.34 29.64
N PRO A 100 -1.43 -14.05 28.64
CA PRO A 100 -0.57 -14.73 27.67
C PRO A 100 0.16 -13.71 26.80
N GLY A 101 1.38 -14.06 26.42
CA GLY A 101 2.22 -13.34 25.47
C GLY A 101 3.12 -14.32 24.77
N MET A 102 4.15 -13.82 24.08
CA MET A 102 5.12 -14.67 23.39
C MET A 102 6.55 -14.19 23.62
N SER A 103 7.48 -15.14 23.75
CA SER A 103 8.90 -14.89 23.65
C SER A 103 9.41 -15.41 22.29
N VAL A 104 10.15 -14.56 21.56
CA VAL A 104 10.63 -14.84 20.20
C VAL A 104 12.11 -14.60 20.12
N HIS A 105 12.87 -15.67 19.89
CA HIS A 105 14.32 -15.63 19.78
C HIS A 105 14.75 -15.36 18.32
N TRP A 106 15.35 -14.20 18.10
CA TRP A 106 15.92 -13.79 16.82
C TRP A 106 17.43 -13.98 16.81
N THR A 107 17.96 -14.47 15.69
CA THR A 107 19.41 -14.51 15.43
C THR A 107 19.71 -13.76 14.15
N LEU A 108 20.45 -12.66 14.25
CA LEU A 108 20.93 -11.90 13.11
C LEU A 108 22.03 -12.66 12.37
N LYS A 109 22.15 -12.46 11.05
CA LYS A 109 23.29 -12.93 10.26
C LYS A 109 24.59 -12.30 10.79
N PRO A 110 25.73 -12.99 10.66
CA PRO A 110 27.02 -12.39 11.02
C PRO A 110 27.39 -11.24 10.07
N ASP A 111 28.31 -10.40 10.53
CA ASP A 111 28.98 -9.36 9.74
C ASP A 111 28.05 -8.28 9.11
N LEU A 112 26.83 -8.13 9.62
CA LEU A 112 25.94 -7.06 9.22
C LEU A 112 26.50 -5.69 9.66
N LYS A 113 26.42 -4.70 8.77
CA LYS A 113 26.93 -3.35 9.02
C LYS A 113 25.99 -2.28 8.52
N TRP A 114 26.02 -1.15 9.17
CA TRP A 114 25.51 0.10 8.66
C TRP A 114 26.43 0.68 7.59
N GLY A 115 25.96 1.68 6.86
CA GLY A 115 26.68 2.27 5.74
C GLY A 115 27.92 3.10 6.10
N ASP A 116 28.21 3.28 7.39
CA ASP A 116 29.47 3.84 7.92
C ASP A 116 30.44 2.78 8.41
N GLY A 117 30.05 1.51 8.32
CA GLY A 117 30.86 0.35 8.74
C GLY A 117 30.67 -0.07 10.19
N VAL A 118 29.86 0.66 10.97
CA VAL A 118 29.49 0.26 12.34
C VAL A 118 28.68 -1.05 12.27
N PRO A 119 28.94 -2.04 13.15
CA PRO A 119 28.16 -3.27 13.20
C PRO A 119 26.66 -3.02 13.46
N LEU A 120 25.79 -3.66 12.68
CA LEU A 120 24.38 -3.75 12.97
C LEU A 120 24.16 -4.92 13.90
N THR A 121 23.59 -4.68 15.07
CA THR A 121 23.48 -5.65 16.15
C THR A 121 22.08 -5.71 16.75
N THR A 122 21.89 -6.57 17.72
CA THR A 122 20.66 -6.69 18.52
C THR A 122 20.31 -5.42 19.29
N LYS A 123 21.27 -4.52 19.51
CA LYS A 123 21.02 -3.18 20.11
C LYS A 123 20.11 -2.34 19.21
N ASP A 124 20.26 -2.46 17.90
CA ASP A 124 19.38 -1.76 16.93
C ASP A 124 17.94 -2.31 16.97
N ILE A 125 17.77 -3.63 17.22
CA ILE A 125 16.45 -4.23 17.45
C ILE A 125 15.83 -3.66 18.74
N ALA A 126 16.58 -3.70 19.84
CA ALA A 126 16.11 -3.19 21.14
C ALA A 126 15.79 -1.68 21.08
N TYR A 127 16.63 -0.91 20.38
CA TYR A 127 16.39 0.52 20.14
C TYR A 127 15.13 0.76 19.34
N THR A 128 14.94 0.02 18.23
CA THR A 128 13.76 0.16 17.40
C THR A 128 12.48 -0.18 18.17
N ALA A 129 12.51 -1.24 18.99
CA ALA A 129 11.40 -1.60 19.87
C ALA A 129 11.09 -0.49 20.90
N LYS A 130 12.13 0.09 21.50
CA LYS A 130 11.99 1.20 22.46
C LYS A 130 11.32 2.42 21.81
N VAL A 131 11.78 2.84 20.62
CA VAL A 131 11.20 3.97 19.88
C VAL A 131 9.78 3.67 19.43
N GLY A 132 9.52 2.45 18.94
CA GLY A 132 8.21 2.01 18.46
C GLY A 132 7.18 1.81 19.56
N GLY A 133 7.62 1.52 20.78
CA GLY A 133 6.76 1.42 21.97
C GLY A 133 6.45 2.76 22.65
N ASP A 134 7.15 3.83 22.29
CA ASP A 134 6.95 5.16 22.86
C ASP A 134 5.89 5.95 22.06
N PRO A 135 4.69 6.22 22.64
CA PRO A 135 3.60 6.89 21.95
C PRO A 135 3.94 8.35 21.56
N THR A 136 5.00 8.93 22.11
CA THR A 136 5.39 10.32 21.84
C THR A 136 6.21 10.49 20.56
N THR A 137 6.69 9.39 19.98
CA THR A 137 7.59 9.39 18.81
C THR A 137 6.90 9.57 17.46
N GLY A 138 5.55 9.51 17.42
CA GLY A 138 4.80 9.54 16.17
C GLY A 138 5.00 8.28 15.31
N PHE A 139 5.45 7.19 15.90
CA PHE A 139 5.66 5.91 15.25
C PHE A 139 4.29 5.22 15.04
N PRO A 140 3.75 5.15 13.80
CA PRO A 140 2.37 4.69 13.59
C PRO A 140 2.21 3.17 13.65
N ASP A 141 3.31 2.40 13.65
CA ASP A 141 3.25 0.94 13.64
C ASP A 141 3.31 0.35 15.05
N ALA A 142 2.26 0.64 15.83
CA ALA A 142 2.07 0.03 17.14
C ALA A 142 1.71 -1.48 17.07
N ARG A 143 1.55 -2.06 15.88
CA ARG A 143 1.10 -3.45 15.71
C ARG A 143 2.20 -4.48 15.93
N ILE A 144 3.45 -4.14 15.63
CA ILE A 144 4.61 -5.02 15.85
C ILE A 144 5.49 -4.42 16.94
N TRP A 145 6.10 -3.27 16.69
CA TRP A 145 7.06 -2.67 17.60
C TRP A 145 6.44 -2.23 18.92
N GLY A 146 5.24 -1.65 18.91
CA GLY A 146 4.51 -1.25 20.10
C GLY A 146 3.96 -2.40 20.93
N ARG A 147 4.00 -3.64 20.41
CA ARG A 147 3.62 -4.85 21.14
C ARG A 147 4.81 -5.49 21.88
N ILE A 148 6.04 -5.04 21.60
CA ILE A 148 7.24 -5.53 22.28
C ILE A 148 7.36 -4.79 23.61
N TYR A 149 7.05 -5.50 24.71
CA TYR A 149 7.10 -4.92 26.04
C TYR A 149 8.44 -5.11 26.75
N LYS A 150 9.29 -6.04 26.26
CA LYS A 150 10.61 -6.33 26.80
C LYS A 150 11.53 -6.90 25.72
N THR A 151 12.82 -6.62 25.84
CA THR A 151 13.88 -7.23 25.03
C THR A 151 15.01 -7.72 25.94
N ASP A 152 15.48 -8.96 25.74
CA ASP A 152 16.63 -9.53 26.43
C ASP A 152 17.74 -9.77 25.41
N ILE A 153 18.73 -8.88 25.40
CA ILE A 153 19.94 -9.02 24.55
C ILE A 153 20.82 -10.12 25.15
N ILE A 154 21.10 -11.17 24.39
CA ILE A 154 21.99 -12.25 24.77
C ILE A 154 23.42 -11.89 24.35
N ASP A 155 23.58 -11.49 23.08
CA ASP A 155 24.83 -11.01 22.49
C ASP A 155 24.53 -10.14 21.26
N ASP A 156 25.55 -9.75 20.49
CA ASP A 156 25.38 -8.85 19.34
C ASP A 156 24.53 -9.44 18.20
N GLN A 157 24.31 -10.76 18.17
CA GLN A 157 23.52 -11.44 17.15
C GLN A 157 22.21 -12.03 17.69
N ASN A 158 22.13 -12.34 18.99
CA ASN A 158 21.04 -13.08 19.60
C ASN A 158 20.25 -12.20 20.58
N ILE A 159 18.92 -12.17 20.40
CA ILE A 159 18.00 -11.41 21.24
C ILE A 159 16.70 -12.17 21.40
N VAL A 160 16.09 -12.09 22.58
CA VAL A 160 14.71 -12.49 22.81
C VAL A 160 13.85 -11.24 22.90
N VAL A 161 12.84 -11.16 22.03
CA VAL A 161 11.77 -10.14 22.10
C VAL A 161 10.54 -10.74 22.76
N HIS A 162 9.94 -10.00 23.68
CA HIS A 162 8.73 -10.40 24.40
C HIS A 162 7.56 -9.57 23.91
N ILE A 163 6.54 -10.23 23.37
CA ILE A 163 5.34 -9.64 22.77
C ILE A 163 4.16 -9.79 23.73
N ASP A 164 3.38 -8.73 23.90
CA ASP A 164 2.29 -8.64 24.90
C ASP A 164 1.01 -9.39 24.52
N GLU A 165 1.02 -10.10 23.38
CA GLU A 165 -0.10 -10.92 22.91
C GLU A 165 0.39 -12.20 22.23
N VAL A 166 -0.49 -13.19 22.11
CA VAL A 166 -0.28 -14.33 21.23
C VAL A 166 -0.75 -13.95 19.84
N THR A 167 0.16 -14.00 18.86
CA THR A 167 -0.15 -13.55 17.49
C THR A 167 0.61 -14.39 16.45
N PRO A 168 -0.03 -14.79 15.34
CA PRO A 168 0.67 -15.46 14.23
C PRO A 168 1.68 -14.56 13.51
N LEU A 169 1.70 -13.26 13.82
CA LEU A 169 2.62 -12.30 13.24
C LEU A 169 3.96 -12.20 14.00
N PHE A 170 4.18 -13.02 15.01
CA PHE A 170 5.35 -12.99 15.88
C PHE A 170 6.69 -13.09 15.15
N ASN A 171 6.72 -13.70 13.97
CA ASN A 171 7.93 -13.88 13.17
C ASN A 171 8.10 -12.82 12.07
N ARG A 172 7.43 -11.69 12.18
CA ARG A 172 7.59 -10.52 11.29
C ARG A 172 8.37 -9.44 12.01
N MET A 173 9.45 -9.00 11.39
CA MET A 173 10.25 -7.90 11.89
C MET A 173 10.67 -7.01 10.72
N SER A 174 10.27 -5.77 10.74
CA SER A 174 10.48 -4.84 9.64
C SER A 174 11.84 -4.14 9.73
N LYS A 175 11.93 -2.89 9.28
CA LYS A 175 13.17 -2.11 9.21
C LYS A 175 13.69 -1.78 10.62
N LEU A 176 15.00 -1.71 10.77
CA LEU A 176 15.65 -1.29 12.02
C LEU A 176 16.02 0.19 11.95
N LEU A 177 16.01 0.84 13.11
CA LEU A 177 16.55 2.17 13.32
C LEU A 177 17.99 2.06 13.80
N SER A 178 18.85 2.96 13.32
CA SER A 178 20.25 3.02 13.68
C SER A 178 20.40 3.62 15.09
N GLU A 179 20.73 2.80 16.08
CA GLU A 179 20.87 3.25 17.47
C GLU A 179 22.01 4.27 17.62
N HIS A 180 23.17 4.00 17.03
CA HIS A 180 24.36 4.84 17.23
C HIS A 180 24.25 6.23 16.58
N ILE A 181 23.39 6.41 15.55
CA ILE A 181 23.16 7.70 14.89
C ILE A 181 21.90 8.39 15.44
N ASP A 182 20.80 7.68 15.56
CA ASP A 182 19.49 8.25 15.90
C ASP A 182 19.21 8.24 17.41
N GLY A 183 19.86 7.35 18.17
CA GLY A 183 19.67 7.20 19.61
C GLY A 183 19.96 8.48 20.42
N PRO A 184 21.03 9.24 20.13
CA PRO A 184 21.27 10.53 20.78
C PRO A 184 20.12 11.52 20.59
N THR A 185 19.51 11.55 19.39
CA THR A 185 18.37 12.44 19.08
C THR A 185 17.11 12.02 19.84
N TYR A 186 16.83 10.72 19.89
CA TYR A 186 15.72 10.19 20.70
C TYR A 186 15.89 10.53 22.19
N THR A 187 17.10 10.34 22.71
CA THR A 187 17.41 10.65 24.13
C THR A 187 17.31 12.15 24.45
N ALA A 188 17.58 13.01 23.48
CA ALA A 188 17.50 14.46 23.64
C ALA A 188 16.07 15.01 23.51
N ALA A 189 15.11 14.25 22.99
CA ALA A 189 13.71 14.65 22.87
C ALA A 189 13.08 14.85 24.25
N LYS A 190 12.49 16.04 24.50
CA LYS A 190 11.96 16.43 25.82
C LYS A 190 10.44 16.50 25.88
N SER A 191 9.79 16.58 24.73
CA SER A 191 8.34 16.72 24.60
C SER A 191 7.77 15.87 23.49
N PRO A 192 6.47 15.50 23.56
CA PRO A 192 5.81 14.80 22.48
C PRO A 192 5.97 15.54 21.14
N GLY A 193 6.36 14.80 20.11
CA GLY A 193 6.60 15.35 18.77
C GLY A 193 8.00 15.96 18.54
N ASP A 194 8.85 16.11 19.55
CA ASP A 194 10.24 16.56 19.35
C ASP A 194 11.00 15.57 18.47
N TYR A 195 10.87 14.28 18.76
CA TYR A 195 11.50 13.23 17.96
C TYR A 195 11.03 13.23 16.52
N VAL A 196 9.74 13.44 16.27
CA VAL A 196 9.17 13.52 14.89
C VAL A 196 9.92 14.56 14.05
N LYS A 197 10.26 15.70 14.63
CA LYS A 197 10.91 16.83 13.95
C LYS A 197 12.43 16.70 13.90
N GLN A 198 13.04 16.06 14.90
CA GLN A 198 14.48 16.13 15.15
C GLN A 198 15.24 14.84 14.86
N ASN A 199 14.53 13.72 14.56
CA ASN A 199 15.21 12.45 14.27
C ASN A 199 16.24 12.60 13.15
N ALA A 200 17.29 11.79 13.20
CA ALA A 200 18.42 11.88 12.29
C ALA A 200 18.03 11.64 10.82
N TYR A 201 17.05 10.79 10.56
CA TYR A 201 16.54 10.49 9.22
C TYR A 201 15.92 11.70 8.51
N ASN A 202 15.35 12.65 9.28
CA ASN A 202 14.76 13.86 8.73
C ASN A 202 15.78 14.99 8.61
N ARG A 203 16.69 15.10 9.57
CA ARG A 203 17.63 16.23 9.63
C ARG A 203 18.91 16.03 8.80
N ALA A 204 19.36 14.79 8.70
CA ALA A 204 20.61 14.46 8.01
C ALA A 204 20.49 13.12 7.25
N PRO A 205 19.52 12.98 6.32
CA PRO A 205 19.23 11.71 5.64
C PRO A 205 20.40 11.17 4.82
N THR A 206 21.41 11.99 4.54
CA THR A 206 22.63 11.61 3.84
C THR A 206 23.72 11.03 4.74
N THR A 207 23.46 10.88 6.05
CA THR A 207 24.39 10.23 6.98
C THR A 207 24.47 8.73 6.67
N PRO A 208 25.65 8.18 6.30
CA PRO A 208 25.77 6.78 5.88
C PRO A 208 25.29 5.78 6.92
N GLY A 209 25.57 6.02 8.20
CA GLY A 209 25.19 5.14 9.32
C GLY A 209 23.68 4.99 9.57
N LEU A 210 22.82 5.69 8.84
CA LEU A 210 21.37 5.51 8.88
C LEU A 210 20.88 4.35 8.00
N TRP A 211 21.71 3.84 7.09
CA TRP A 211 21.30 2.95 6.01
C TRP A 211 22.06 1.61 6.08
N ASN A 212 21.32 0.52 6.01
CA ASN A 212 21.85 -0.85 6.06
C ASN A 212 21.53 -1.66 4.78
N GLY A 213 21.03 -1.00 3.75
CA GLY A 213 20.70 -1.61 2.47
C GLY A 213 21.87 -1.63 1.48
N PRO A 214 21.63 -2.14 0.25
CA PRO A 214 22.63 -2.19 -0.82
C PRO A 214 23.08 -0.82 -1.32
N TYR A 215 22.26 0.20 -1.12
CA TYR A 215 22.57 1.60 -1.42
C TYR A 215 22.44 2.48 -0.19
N MET A 216 23.03 3.67 -0.26
CA MET A 216 22.90 4.73 0.74
C MET A 216 22.43 6.01 0.05
N MET A 217 21.69 6.84 0.78
CA MET A 217 21.31 8.17 0.33
C MET A 217 22.51 9.11 0.47
N THR A 218 23.01 9.65 -0.64
CA THR A 218 24.17 10.54 -0.68
C THR A 218 23.81 11.98 -1.00
N ALA A 219 22.63 12.23 -1.58
CA ALA A 219 22.06 13.56 -1.73
C ALA A 219 20.53 13.49 -1.61
N ASN A 220 19.96 14.53 -1.01
CA ASN A 220 18.51 14.75 -0.92
C ASN A 220 18.28 16.26 -0.82
N ASP A 221 17.70 16.85 -1.86
CA ASP A 221 17.39 18.29 -1.90
C ASP A 221 16.03 18.62 -1.24
N GLY A 222 15.32 17.60 -0.75
CA GLY A 222 14.03 17.73 -0.07
C GLY A 222 12.83 18.02 -0.98
N ALA A 223 13.03 18.23 -2.27
CA ALA A 223 11.98 18.70 -3.18
C ALA A 223 11.92 17.95 -4.51
N SER A 224 13.04 17.81 -5.21
CA SER A 224 13.07 17.37 -6.61
C SER A 224 13.88 16.11 -6.85
N GLN A 225 14.91 15.82 -6.04
CA GLN A 225 15.85 14.75 -6.34
C GLN A 225 16.43 14.09 -5.08
N ILE A 226 16.55 12.76 -5.14
CA ILE A 226 17.31 11.93 -4.20
C ILE A 226 18.35 11.16 -5.01
N VAL A 227 19.60 11.11 -4.53
CA VAL A 227 20.69 10.32 -5.13
C VAL A 227 21.12 9.23 -4.18
N LEU A 228 21.17 8.01 -4.71
CA LEU A 228 21.63 6.83 -4.00
C LEU A 228 22.91 6.31 -4.64
N GLN A 229 23.86 5.87 -3.80
CA GLN A 229 25.11 5.24 -4.23
C GLN A 229 25.31 3.91 -3.50
N PRO A 230 26.10 2.96 -4.08
CA PRO A 230 26.35 1.68 -3.44
C PRO A 230 26.90 1.83 -2.03
N ASN A 231 26.37 1.02 -1.11
CA ASN A 231 26.88 0.89 0.24
C ASN A 231 28.14 -0.01 0.22
N PRO A 232 29.34 0.51 0.56
CA PRO A 232 30.56 -0.27 0.54
C PRO A 232 30.61 -1.38 1.61
N TYR A 233 29.71 -1.31 2.61
CA TYR A 233 29.62 -2.29 3.70
C TYR A 233 28.44 -3.25 3.54
N TRP A 234 27.74 -3.21 2.40
CA TRP A 234 26.68 -4.16 2.10
C TRP A 234 27.23 -5.59 1.97
N SER A 235 26.66 -6.53 2.73
CA SER A 235 27.10 -7.94 2.77
C SER A 235 26.47 -8.84 1.71
N GLY A 236 25.47 -8.35 0.95
CA GLY A 236 24.81 -9.07 -0.13
C GLY A 236 25.49 -8.91 -1.49
N SER A 237 24.75 -9.19 -2.57
CA SER A 237 25.22 -9.03 -3.94
C SER A 237 25.64 -7.59 -4.22
N LYS A 238 26.78 -7.42 -4.89
CA LYS A 238 27.30 -6.08 -5.21
C LYS A 238 26.35 -5.35 -6.18
N PRO A 239 25.85 -4.16 -5.84
CA PRO A 239 25.00 -3.37 -6.71
C PRO A 239 25.69 -3.00 -8.02
N TYR A 240 24.96 -3.08 -9.14
CA TYR A 240 25.47 -2.74 -10.47
C TYR A 240 25.57 -1.23 -10.71
N PHE A 241 24.47 -0.49 -10.41
CA PHE A 241 24.40 0.94 -10.68
C PHE A 241 25.26 1.72 -9.70
N LYS A 242 26.13 2.60 -10.23
CA LYS A 242 26.92 3.54 -9.43
C LYS A 242 26.07 4.65 -8.83
N ASN A 243 24.98 5.01 -9.52
CA ASN A 243 24.02 6.01 -9.05
C ASN A 243 22.60 5.57 -9.40
N ILE A 244 21.70 5.64 -8.43
CA ILE A 244 20.26 5.64 -8.67
C ILE A 244 19.76 7.05 -8.32
N VAL A 245 19.15 7.73 -9.28
CA VAL A 245 18.59 9.07 -9.12
C VAL A 245 17.08 8.97 -9.15
N ILE A 246 16.44 9.35 -8.05
CA ILE A 246 14.98 9.39 -7.96
C ILE A 246 14.55 10.83 -8.14
N ARG A 247 13.66 11.11 -9.10
CA ARG A 247 13.14 12.45 -9.41
C ARG A 247 11.67 12.56 -9.06
N SER A 248 11.29 13.64 -8.40
CA SER A 248 9.90 14.02 -8.17
C SER A 248 9.39 14.88 -9.33
N ILE A 249 8.34 14.40 -10.02
CA ILE A 249 7.72 15.06 -11.16
C ILE A 249 6.23 15.13 -10.88
N GLY A 250 5.71 16.33 -10.59
CA GLY A 250 4.44 16.57 -9.91
C GLY A 250 3.15 16.15 -10.62
N ASP A 251 3.20 15.77 -11.92
CA ASP A 251 2.05 15.27 -12.65
C ASP A 251 2.40 14.13 -13.61
N THR A 252 1.42 13.30 -13.92
CA THR A 252 1.60 12.09 -14.73
C THR A 252 1.88 12.39 -16.21
N ALA A 253 1.43 13.52 -16.74
CA ALA A 253 1.72 13.90 -18.13
C ALA A 253 3.18 14.35 -18.27
N ALA A 254 3.69 15.15 -17.34
CA ALA A 254 5.10 15.51 -17.27
C ALA A 254 5.98 14.28 -17.02
N LEU A 255 5.54 13.35 -16.15
CA LEU A 255 6.23 12.10 -15.88
C LEU A 255 6.39 11.27 -17.17
N GLN A 256 5.31 11.11 -17.95
CA GLN A 256 5.33 10.43 -19.24
C GLN A 256 6.23 11.15 -20.27
N ALA A 257 6.17 12.48 -20.34
CA ALA A 257 7.02 13.27 -21.26
C ALA A 257 8.51 13.10 -20.93
N ASN A 258 8.89 13.12 -19.66
CA ASN A 258 10.28 12.90 -19.22
C ASN A 258 10.76 11.47 -19.52
N LEU A 259 9.88 10.47 -19.44
CA LEU A 259 10.23 9.11 -19.84
C LEU A 259 10.47 9.00 -21.34
N LEU A 260 9.61 9.61 -22.16
CA LEU A 260 9.75 9.59 -23.62
C LEU A 260 10.94 10.41 -24.13
N SER A 261 11.32 11.48 -23.42
CA SER A 261 12.53 12.26 -23.76
C SER A 261 13.84 11.59 -23.30
N GLY A 262 13.77 10.57 -22.41
CA GLY A 262 14.94 9.94 -21.82
C GLY A 262 15.53 10.71 -20.62
N ASP A 263 14.82 11.70 -20.08
CA ASP A 263 15.23 12.41 -18.85
C ASP A 263 15.09 11.53 -17.60
N ILE A 264 14.18 10.55 -17.66
CA ILE A 264 14.07 9.44 -16.72
C ILE A 264 14.07 8.11 -17.49
N ASP A 265 14.57 7.05 -16.87
CA ASP A 265 14.68 5.73 -17.49
C ASP A 265 13.45 4.86 -17.22
N MET A 266 12.79 5.03 -16.07
CA MET A 266 11.67 4.20 -15.66
C MET A 266 10.66 4.93 -14.78
N ILE A 267 9.44 4.41 -14.79
CA ILE A 267 8.37 4.77 -13.85
C ILE A 267 7.97 3.50 -13.10
N PRO A 268 8.22 3.42 -11.79
CA PRO A 268 7.82 2.26 -11.01
C PRO A 268 6.30 2.24 -10.84
N GLY A 269 5.77 1.04 -10.58
CA GLY A 269 4.39 0.85 -10.18
C GLY A 269 4.14 1.28 -8.73
N ASP A 270 3.31 0.52 -8.04
CA ASP A 270 3.05 0.68 -6.61
C ASP A 270 2.39 2.02 -6.23
N GLY A 271 1.60 2.63 -7.15
CA GLY A 271 0.91 3.90 -6.91
C GLY A 271 1.79 5.15 -7.01
N ASN A 272 3.02 5.01 -7.50
CA ASN A 272 3.98 6.11 -7.63
C ASN A 272 4.08 6.71 -9.03
N GLY A 273 3.28 6.23 -9.98
CA GLY A 273 3.45 6.55 -11.39
C GLY A 273 2.14 6.69 -12.16
N LEU A 274 2.16 6.14 -13.37
CA LEU A 274 1.03 6.21 -14.30
C LEU A 274 -0.11 5.29 -13.88
N SER A 275 -1.35 5.72 -14.15
CA SER A 275 -2.52 4.87 -14.02
C SER A 275 -2.54 3.79 -15.12
N LEU A 276 -3.30 2.70 -14.88
CA LEU A 276 -3.36 1.58 -15.82
C LEU A 276 -3.78 2.01 -17.24
N ASP A 277 -4.77 2.87 -17.37
CA ASP A 277 -5.23 3.39 -18.67
C ASP A 277 -4.15 4.21 -19.39
N GLN A 278 -3.37 5.00 -18.65
CA GLN A 278 -2.21 5.74 -19.21
C GLN A 278 -1.12 4.78 -19.69
N VAL A 279 -0.80 3.74 -18.91
CA VAL A 279 0.18 2.72 -19.31
C VAL A 279 -0.28 1.93 -20.55
N LEU A 280 -1.56 1.56 -20.62
CA LEU A 280 -2.13 0.88 -21.80
C LEU A 280 -2.11 1.77 -23.04
N ALA A 281 -2.42 3.07 -22.89
CA ALA A 281 -2.33 4.02 -24.00
C ALA A 281 -0.87 4.16 -24.48
N MET A 282 0.08 4.26 -23.55
CA MET A 282 1.51 4.34 -23.86
C MET A 282 2.02 3.06 -24.53
N GLN A 283 1.64 1.88 -24.02
CA GLN A 283 2.00 0.59 -24.62
C GLN A 283 1.51 0.49 -26.08
N LYS A 284 0.33 1.01 -26.38
CA LYS A 284 -0.21 1.03 -27.75
C LYS A 284 0.58 1.94 -28.69
N GLN A 285 1.09 3.07 -28.19
CA GLN A 285 1.86 4.06 -28.98
C GLN A 285 3.34 3.69 -29.09
N HIS A 286 3.91 3.07 -28.07
CA HIS A 286 5.32 2.75 -27.90
C HIS A 286 5.51 1.27 -27.52
N PRO A 287 5.08 0.31 -28.34
CA PRO A 287 4.98 -1.11 -27.96
C PRO A 287 6.31 -1.81 -27.68
N THR A 288 7.43 -1.27 -28.20
CA THR A 288 8.76 -1.88 -28.12
C THR A 288 9.79 -1.05 -27.36
N ASP A 289 9.45 0.19 -26.98
CA ASP A 289 10.40 1.13 -26.40
C ASP A 289 10.66 0.82 -24.92
N PHE A 290 9.69 0.17 -24.28
CA PHE A 290 9.73 -0.19 -22.86
C PHE A 290 9.19 -1.58 -22.62
N ASN A 291 9.56 -2.17 -21.48
CA ASN A 291 8.89 -3.32 -20.92
C ASN A 291 7.73 -2.82 -20.03
N TYR A 292 6.51 -3.23 -20.38
CA TYR A 292 5.28 -2.94 -19.64
C TYR A 292 4.91 -4.13 -18.79
N ILE A 293 5.02 -4.00 -17.47
CA ILE A 293 4.70 -5.08 -16.54
C ILE A 293 3.37 -4.78 -15.85
N PHE A 294 2.50 -5.77 -15.85
CA PHE A 294 1.22 -5.76 -15.15
C PHE A 294 1.26 -6.88 -14.13
N ASN A 295 1.46 -6.51 -12.87
CA ASN A 295 1.68 -7.46 -11.79
C ASN A 295 0.46 -7.55 -10.89
N ASP A 296 0.06 -8.77 -10.49
CA ASP A 296 -0.98 -8.97 -9.50
C ASP A 296 -0.68 -8.22 -8.22
N SER A 297 -1.69 -7.64 -7.63
CA SER A 297 -1.54 -6.85 -6.41
C SER A 297 -2.67 -7.07 -5.41
N VAL A 298 -2.44 -6.61 -4.20
CA VAL A 298 -3.44 -6.60 -3.12
C VAL A 298 -4.41 -5.42 -3.21
N THR A 299 -4.34 -4.61 -4.27
CA THR A 299 -5.21 -3.44 -4.44
C THR A 299 -6.63 -3.88 -4.74
N PHE A 300 -7.49 -3.77 -3.75
CA PHE A 300 -8.88 -4.18 -3.80
C PHE A 300 -9.80 -2.99 -4.10
N TYR A 301 -10.47 -3.04 -5.26
CA TYR A 301 -11.43 -2.03 -5.71
C TYR A 301 -12.85 -2.51 -5.45
N HIS A 302 -13.65 -1.74 -4.75
CA HIS A 302 -14.94 -2.15 -4.23
C HIS A 302 -15.88 -0.95 -4.03
N LEU A 303 -17.14 -1.25 -3.71
CA LEU A 303 -18.11 -0.28 -3.22
C LEU A 303 -18.44 -0.62 -1.77
N ASP A 304 -18.12 0.25 -0.83
CA ASP A 304 -18.68 0.16 0.53
C ASP A 304 -20.18 0.38 0.47
N VAL A 305 -20.91 -0.41 1.24
CA VAL A 305 -22.36 -0.30 1.35
C VAL A 305 -22.70 0.28 2.72
N ASN A 306 -23.33 1.45 2.76
CA ASN A 306 -23.76 2.05 4.03
C ASN A 306 -24.96 1.28 4.62
N LEU A 307 -24.73 0.47 5.65
CA LEU A 307 -25.78 -0.31 6.31
C LEU A 307 -26.61 0.50 7.32
N ASP A 308 -26.28 1.77 7.57
CA ASP A 308 -27.20 2.70 8.24
C ASP A 308 -28.41 2.99 7.36
N ASN A 309 -28.27 2.91 6.02
CA ASN A 309 -29.38 3.05 5.10
C ASN A 309 -30.28 1.78 5.12
N PRO A 310 -31.56 1.90 5.52
CA PRO A 310 -32.46 0.77 5.65
C PRO A 310 -32.70 -0.02 4.35
N ILE A 311 -32.59 0.63 3.18
CA ILE A 311 -32.72 -0.01 1.85
C ILE A 311 -31.66 -1.07 1.66
N LEU A 312 -30.46 -0.84 2.18
CA LEU A 312 -29.25 -1.65 1.93
C LEU A 312 -29.02 -2.74 2.99
N LYS A 313 -29.85 -2.81 4.04
CA LYS A 313 -29.70 -3.83 5.11
C LYS A 313 -29.96 -5.26 4.66
N ASP A 314 -30.82 -5.47 3.65
CA ASP A 314 -31.13 -6.80 3.15
C ASP A 314 -29.99 -7.32 2.24
N PRO A 315 -29.32 -8.43 2.58
CA PRO A 315 -28.24 -8.98 1.75
C PRO A 315 -28.69 -9.38 0.34
N ARG A 316 -29.98 -9.70 0.13
CA ARG A 316 -30.55 -9.98 -1.20
C ARG A 316 -30.48 -8.75 -2.09
N VAL A 317 -30.73 -7.56 -1.53
CA VAL A 317 -30.60 -6.28 -2.23
C VAL A 317 -29.14 -6.05 -2.66
N ARG A 318 -28.18 -6.21 -1.75
CA ARG A 318 -26.75 -6.04 -2.05
C ARG A 318 -26.28 -7.03 -3.13
N ARG A 319 -26.72 -8.29 -3.03
CA ARG A 319 -26.43 -9.32 -4.05
C ARG A 319 -27.01 -8.96 -5.41
N ALA A 320 -28.24 -8.48 -5.45
CA ALA A 320 -28.89 -8.05 -6.70
C ALA A 320 -28.14 -6.85 -7.33
N MET A 321 -27.69 -5.91 -6.52
CA MET A 321 -26.86 -4.79 -7.00
C MET A 321 -25.57 -5.30 -7.65
N LEU A 322 -24.88 -6.24 -7.01
CA LEU A 322 -23.66 -6.84 -7.58
C LEU A 322 -23.91 -7.64 -8.85
N MET A 323 -25.03 -8.39 -8.92
CA MET A 323 -25.48 -9.11 -10.13
C MET A 323 -25.85 -8.15 -11.27
N ALA A 324 -26.27 -6.94 -10.98
CA ALA A 324 -26.61 -5.93 -11.99
C ALA A 324 -25.37 -5.28 -12.64
N ILE A 325 -24.19 -5.41 -12.06
CA ILE A 325 -22.94 -4.77 -12.51
C ILE A 325 -22.12 -5.74 -13.35
N ASP A 326 -21.97 -5.45 -14.65
CA ASP A 326 -21.14 -6.25 -15.59
C ASP A 326 -19.65 -5.90 -15.40
N ARG A 327 -19.08 -6.44 -14.35
CA ARG A 327 -17.66 -6.24 -13.99
C ARG A 327 -16.72 -6.74 -15.08
N LYS A 328 -17.07 -7.86 -15.75
CA LYS A 328 -16.25 -8.42 -16.83
C LYS A 328 -16.19 -7.46 -18.03
N ALA A 329 -17.33 -6.97 -18.49
CA ALA A 329 -17.37 -6.01 -19.58
C ALA A 329 -16.70 -4.68 -19.22
N MET A 330 -16.80 -4.24 -17.95
CA MET A 330 -16.04 -3.06 -17.46
C MET A 330 -14.54 -3.30 -17.58
N SER A 331 -14.03 -4.43 -17.07
CA SER A 331 -12.60 -4.76 -17.17
C SER A 331 -12.15 -4.82 -18.63
N ASP A 332 -12.87 -5.52 -19.48
CA ASP A 332 -12.51 -5.71 -20.90
C ASP A 332 -12.46 -4.37 -21.66
N ARG A 333 -13.45 -3.50 -21.45
CA ARG A 333 -13.61 -2.27 -22.24
C ARG A 333 -12.78 -1.10 -21.72
N LEU A 334 -12.63 -0.97 -20.40
CA LEU A 334 -11.95 0.17 -19.80
C LEU A 334 -10.44 -0.06 -19.65
N VAL A 335 -10.04 -1.31 -19.38
CA VAL A 335 -8.64 -1.63 -19.04
C VAL A 335 -8.11 -2.88 -19.75
N GLY A 336 -8.70 -3.27 -20.88
CA GLY A 336 -8.22 -4.39 -21.70
C GLY A 336 -8.22 -5.75 -21.00
N GLY A 337 -9.16 -5.98 -20.07
CA GLY A 337 -9.27 -7.21 -19.31
C GLY A 337 -8.26 -7.36 -18.17
N ARG A 338 -7.54 -6.29 -17.82
CA ARG A 338 -6.46 -6.34 -16.82
C ARG A 338 -6.94 -6.34 -15.37
N TYR A 339 -8.19 -5.94 -15.10
CA TYR A 339 -8.76 -6.03 -13.76
C TYR A 339 -9.27 -7.45 -13.52
N GLN A 340 -8.71 -8.11 -12.51
CA GLN A 340 -9.19 -9.43 -12.07
C GLN A 340 -10.45 -9.26 -11.22
N LEU A 341 -11.51 -10.05 -11.51
CA LEU A 341 -12.74 -10.00 -10.73
C LEU A 341 -12.51 -10.50 -9.30
N ALA A 342 -13.03 -9.77 -8.33
CA ALA A 342 -12.97 -10.14 -6.93
C ALA A 342 -14.25 -10.84 -6.47
N ALA A 343 -14.11 -11.90 -5.67
CA ALA A 343 -15.20 -12.53 -4.93
C ALA A 343 -15.25 -12.01 -3.49
N THR A 344 -14.07 -11.75 -2.92
CA THR A 344 -13.83 -11.20 -1.57
C THR A 344 -12.69 -10.20 -1.63
N TRP A 345 -12.24 -9.73 -0.48
CA TRP A 345 -11.06 -8.84 -0.38
C TRP A 345 -9.71 -9.56 -0.50
N VAL A 346 -9.69 -10.90 -0.53
CA VAL A 346 -8.47 -11.71 -0.56
C VAL A 346 -8.14 -12.10 -2.01
N PRO A 347 -6.99 -11.66 -2.57
CA PRO A 347 -6.61 -12.02 -3.93
C PRO A 347 -6.14 -13.48 -4.01
N PRO A 348 -6.28 -14.16 -5.17
CA PRO A 348 -5.97 -15.58 -5.31
C PRO A 348 -4.52 -15.98 -4.99
N LYS A 349 -3.58 -15.05 -5.10
CA LYS A 349 -2.15 -15.29 -4.80
C LYS A 349 -1.85 -15.31 -3.30
N GLU A 350 -2.77 -14.82 -2.48
CA GLU A 350 -2.58 -14.75 -1.03
C GLU A 350 -2.67 -16.14 -0.39
N PRO A 351 -1.74 -16.51 0.50
CA PRO A 351 -1.77 -17.83 1.18
C PRO A 351 -3.05 -18.15 1.96
N MET A 352 -3.81 -17.13 2.34
CA MET A 352 -5.10 -17.24 3.05
C MET A 352 -6.31 -17.16 2.11
N PHE A 353 -6.11 -17.23 0.80
CA PHE A 353 -7.20 -17.28 -0.17
C PHE A 353 -8.03 -18.55 0.01
N ALA A 354 -9.34 -18.39 0.08
CA ALA A 354 -10.29 -19.51 0.16
C ALA A 354 -10.76 -19.91 -1.25
N GLU A 355 -10.39 -21.11 -1.66
CA GLU A 355 -10.92 -21.70 -2.89
C GLU A 355 -12.42 -21.99 -2.80
N GLY A 356 -13.10 -22.00 -3.96
CA GLY A 356 -14.51 -22.41 -4.05
C GLY A 356 -15.53 -21.33 -3.72
N ILE A 357 -15.12 -20.10 -3.37
CA ILE A 357 -16.06 -18.98 -3.23
C ILE A 357 -16.39 -18.46 -4.64
N PRO A 358 -17.67 -18.54 -5.07
CA PRO A 358 -18.03 -18.18 -6.43
C PRO A 358 -18.00 -16.66 -6.62
N ILE A 359 -17.46 -16.22 -7.75
CA ILE A 359 -17.66 -14.86 -8.23
C ILE A 359 -19.13 -14.69 -8.60
N VAL A 360 -19.82 -13.71 -8.00
CA VAL A 360 -21.21 -13.41 -8.35
C VAL A 360 -21.30 -13.04 -9.84
N PRO A 361 -22.09 -13.77 -10.67
CA PRO A 361 -22.15 -13.52 -12.10
C PRO A 361 -22.95 -12.24 -12.42
N TYR A 362 -22.68 -11.66 -13.59
CA TYR A 362 -23.58 -10.65 -14.17
C TYR A 362 -24.88 -11.32 -14.61
N ASP A 363 -25.97 -11.01 -13.96
CA ASP A 363 -27.31 -11.51 -14.25
C ASP A 363 -28.38 -10.46 -13.87
N PRO A 364 -28.65 -9.50 -14.75
CA PRO A 364 -29.63 -8.45 -14.45
C PRO A 364 -31.08 -8.99 -14.37
N ALA A 365 -31.38 -10.14 -14.97
CA ALA A 365 -32.70 -10.77 -14.84
C ALA A 365 -32.87 -11.40 -13.46
N GLY A 366 -31.85 -12.14 -12.99
CA GLY A 366 -31.80 -12.66 -11.64
C GLY A 366 -31.78 -11.55 -10.58
N ALA A 367 -31.08 -10.44 -10.85
CA ALA A 367 -31.08 -9.27 -9.98
C ALA A 367 -32.50 -8.70 -9.78
N LYS A 368 -33.26 -8.50 -10.86
CA LYS A 368 -34.66 -8.04 -10.77
C LYS A 368 -35.55 -8.99 -9.97
N LYS A 369 -35.40 -10.30 -10.19
CA LYS A 369 -36.14 -11.32 -9.45
C LYS A 369 -35.81 -11.25 -7.96
N LEU A 370 -34.54 -11.16 -7.61
CA LEU A 370 -34.09 -11.09 -6.22
C LEU A 370 -34.55 -9.81 -5.52
N LEU A 371 -34.58 -8.67 -6.22
CA LEU A 371 -35.15 -7.41 -5.73
C LEU A 371 -36.65 -7.54 -5.48
N GLN A 372 -37.38 -8.23 -6.39
CA GLN A 372 -38.81 -8.49 -6.19
C GLN A 372 -39.07 -9.38 -4.98
N GLU A 373 -38.27 -10.44 -4.78
CA GLU A 373 -38.30 -11.28 -3.58
C GLU A 373 -37.97 -10.54 -2.30
N ALA A 374 -37.17 -9.46 -2.41
CA ALA A 374 -36.86 -8.54 -1.31
C ALA A 374 -37.95 -7.46 -1.10
N GLY A 375 -39.08 -7.52 -1.85
CA GLY A 375 -40.22 -6.61 -1.69
C GLY A 375 -40.14 -5.32 -2.53
N TRP A 376 -39.25 -5.26 -3.52
CA TRP A 376 -39.10 -4.12 -4.42
C TRP A 376 -39.78 -4.36 -5.77
N THR A 377 -40.75 -3.53 -6.12
CA THR A 377 -41.55 -3.67 -7.37
C THR A 377 -41.40 -2.44 -8.24
N PRO A 378 -41.48 -2.58 -9.60
CA PRO A 378 -41.35 -1.45 -10.51
C PRO A 378 -42.44 -0.38 -10.29
N GLY A 379 -42.00 0.90 -10.10
CA GLY A 379 -42.87 2.05 -10.13
C GLY A 379 -43.21 2.51 -11.56
N PRO A 380 -44.10 3.50 -11.74
CA PRO A 380 -44.52 3.99 -13.05
C PRO A 380 -43.40 4.63 -13.87
N ASP A 381 -42.35 5.06 -13.23
CA ASP A 381 -41.13 5.65 -13.81
C ASP A 381 -39.98 4.62 -14.02
N GLY A 382 -40.28 3.33 -13.78
CA GLY A 382 -39.32 2.25 -13.90
C GLY A 382 -38.37 2.10 -12.71
N ILE A 383 -38.41 3.01 -11.73
CA ILE A 383 -37.64 2.89 -10.49
C ILE A 383 -38.44 2.07 -9.48
N LEU A 384 -37.74 1.19 -8.79
CA LEU A 384 -38.32 0.28 -7.80
C LEU A 384 -38.89 1.03 -6.59
N ARG A 385 -39.95 0.48 -6.02
CA ARG A 385 -40.59 0.94 -4.78
C ARG A 385 -40.88 -0.24 -3.87
N ASN A 386 -40.81 0.01 -2.57
CA ASN A 386 -41.21 -0.95 -1.55
C ASN A 386 -42.75 -0.91 -1.30
N ALA A 387 -43.25 -1.75 -0.42
CA ALA A 387 -44.68 -1.84 -0.09
C ALA A 387 -45.25 -0.52 0.50
N ALA A 388 -44.41 0.34 1.10
CA ALA A 388 -44.80 1.66 1.59
C ALA A 388 -44.82 2.73 0.48
N GLY A 389 -44.45 2.38 -0.76
CA GLY A 389 -44.34 3.31 -1.88
C GLY A 389 -43.04 4.10 -1.92
N GLU A 390 -42.13 3.84 -1.01
CA GLU A 390 -40.83 4.51 -0.95
C GLU A 390 -39.96 4.09 -2.13
N ARG A 391 -39.31 5.08 -2.75
CA ARG A 391 -38.47 4.93 -3.94
C ARG A 391 -37.12 4.28 -3.60
N PHE A 392 -36.63 3.39 -4.41
CA PHE A 392 -35.27 2.85 -4.30
C PHE A 392 -34.29 3.88 -4.86
N SER A 393 -33.91 4.84 -4.03
CA SER A 393 -32.97 5.91 -4.36
C SER A 393 -31.85 5.94 -3.31
N ILE A 394 -30.60 5.94 -3.78
CA ILE A 394 -29.39 5.95 -2.95
C ILE A 394 -28.37 6.95 -3.50
N GLU A 395 -27.47 7.43 -2.67
CA GLU A 395 -26.28 8.17 -3.12
C GLU A 395 -25.19 7.20 -3.57
N TYR A 396 -24.36 7.63 -4.52
CA TYR A 396 -23.19 6.89 -5.00
C TYR A 396 -22.01 7.84 -5.12
N ASP A 397 -21.11 7.72 -4.17
CA ASP A 397 -20.01 8.64 -3.93
C ASP A 397 -18.67 8.07 -4.41
N THR A 398 -17.78 8.91 -4.92
CA THR A 398 -16.35 8.62 -5.16
C THR A 398 -15.53 9.91 -5.16
N THR A 399 -14.22 9.80 -5.33
CA THR A 399 -13.33 10.97 -5.44
C THR A 399 -13.30 11.54 -6.86
N THR A 400 -13.12 12.84 -6.98
CA THR A 400 -13.08 13.55 -8.28
C THR A 400 -11.77 13.37 -9.03
N GLU A 401 -10.70 12.90 -8.38
CA GLU A 401 -9.35 12.85 -8.93
C GLU A 401 -9.09 11.62 -9.82
N LEU A 402 -9.83 10.52 -9.62
CA LEU A 402 -9.62 9.27 -10.34
C LEU A 402 -10.53 9.17 -11.59
N LYS A 403 -10.05 9.60 -12.76
CA LYS A 403 -10.83 9.57 -14.02
C LYS A 403 -11.42 8.21 -14.33
N LEU A 404 -10.63 7.14 -14.18
CA LEU A 404 -11.11 5.78 -14.41
C LEU A 404 -12.20 5.40 -13.39
N GLY A 405 -12.07 5.84 -12.15
CA GLY A 405 -13.08 5.66 -11.11
C GLY A 405 -14.42 6.31 -11.48
N LEU A 406 -14.38 7.52 -12.02
CA LEU A 406 -15.58 8.22 -12.50
C LEU A 406 -16.27 7.47 -13.65
N LEU A 407 -15.49 6.88 -14.57
CA LEU A 407 -16.06 6.07 -15.67
C LEU A 407 -16.70 4.78 -15.14
N ILE A 408 -16.05 4.08 -14.22
CA ILE A 408 -16.62 2.88 -13.56
C ILE A 408 -17.93 3.24 -12.85
N GLN A 409 -17.96 4.36 -12.12
CA GLN A 409 -19.16 4.84 -11.43
C GLN A 409 -20.31 5.09 -12.39
N GLN A 410 -20.07 5.79 -13.51
CA GLN A 410 -21.09 6.10 -14.52
C GLN A 410 -21.66 4.83 -15.15
N VAL A 411 -20.79 3.85 -15.50
CA VAL A 411 -21.24 2.58 -16.05
C VAL A 411 -22.06 1.79 -15.03
N ALA A 412 -21.61 1.74 -13.77
CA ALA A 412 -22.34 1.05 -12.72
C ALA A 412 -23.70 1.73 -12.44
N GLN A 413 -23.75 3.07 -12.42
CA GLN A 413 -24.99 3.85 -12.27
C GLN A 413 -26.03 3.49 -13.36
N ASP A 414 -25.60 3.48 -14.63
CA ASP A 414 -26.49 3.10 -15.75
C ASP A 414 -26.99 1.66 -15.61
N GLN A 415 -26.11 0.72 -15.23
CA GLN A 415 -26.49 -0.67 -15.06
C GLN A 415 -27.44 -0.89 -13.86
N LEU A 416 -27.24 -0.20 -12.74
CA LEU A 416 -28.16 -0.21 -11.61
C LEU A 416 -29.54 0.37 -12.01
N LYS A 417 -29.57 1.43 -12.80
CA LYS A 417 -30.81 2.00 -13.32
C LYS A 417 -31.61 1.01 -14.19
N ARG A 418 -30.93 0.17 -14.97
CA ARG A 418 -31.59 -0.86 -15.82
C ARG A 418 -32.34 -1.93 -15.01
N VAL A 419 -31.96 -2.12 -13.75
CA VAL A 419 -32.69 -3.00 -12.83
C VAL A 419 -33.63 -2.25 -11.89
N GLY A 420 -33.82 -0.93 -12.11
CA GLY A 420 -34.76 -0.10 -11.39
C GLY A 420 -34.19 0.58 -10.12
N ILE A 421 -32.88 0.57 -9.93
CA ILE A 421 -32.22 1.26 -8.81
C ILE A 421 -31.75 2.64 -9.26
N GLU A 422 -32.20 3.67 -8.58
CA GLU A 422 -31.72 5.04 -8.78
C GLU A 422 -30.51 5.29 -7.89
N ALA A 423 -29.36 5.55 -8.51
CA ALA A 423 -28.13 5.93 -7.82
C ALA A 423 -27.75 7.37 -8.21
N THR A 424 -27.78 8.29 -7.25
CA THR A 424 -27.44 9.70 -7.46
C THR A 424 -25.96 9.91 -7.19
N ILE A 425 -25.22 10.38 -8.18
CA ILE A 425 -23.78 10.64 -8.06
C ILE A 425 -23.58 11.89 -7.20
N LYS A 426 -22.68 11.74 -6.19
CA LYS A 426 -22.22 12.80 -5.31
C LYS A 426 -20.72 12.64 -5.09
N ASN A 427 -19.92 13.30 -5.93
CA ASN A 427 -18.47 13.17 -5.90
C ASN A 427 -17.82 14.33 -5.15
N GLU A 428 -16.76 14.04 -4.42
CA GLU A 428 -16.04 14.97 -3.58
C GLU A 428 -14.54 14.90 -3.85
N ILE A 429 -13.80 15.94 -3.45
CA ILE A 429 -12.33 15.87 -3.46
C ILE A 429 -11.87 14.85 -2.41
N GLN A 430 -10.76 14.18 -2.68
CA GLN A 430 -10.22 13.09 -1.86
C GLN A 430 -10.13 13.45 -0.37
N ARG A 431 -9.71 14.67 -0.05
CA ARG A 431 -9.57 15.12 1.34
C ARG A 431 -10.91 15.12 2.09
N THR A 432 -12.00 15.59 1.46
CA THR A 432 -13.35 15.61 2.05
C THR A 432 -13.89 14.19 2.13
N PHE A 433 -13.80 13.45 1.02
CA PHE A 433 -14.30 12.08 0.93
C PHE A 433 -13.76 11.18 2.03
N PHE A 434 -12.43 11.07 2.17
CA PHE A 434 -11.82 10.23 3.20
C PHE A 434 -11.82 10.87 4.60
N GLY A 435 -11.62 12.18 4.69
CA GLY A 435 -11.48 12.89 5.96
C GLY A 435 -12.77 13.14 6.73
N ASP A 436 -13.91 13.21 6.03
CA ASP A 436 -15.20 13.49 6.63
C ASP A 436 -16.28 12.49 6.19
N THR A 437 -16.58 12.38 4.90
CA THR A 437 -17.72 11.61 4.37
C THR A 437 -17.63 10.12 4.72
N LEU A 438 -16.54 9.45 4.40
CA LEU A 438 -16.32 8.05 4.78
C LEU A 438 -16.11 7.91 6.29
N LYS A 439 -15.17 8.69 6.83
CA LYS A 439 -14.77 8.57 8.24
C LYS A 439 -15.96 8.73 9.20
N ARG A 440 -16.93 9.57 8.86
CA ARG A 440 -18.15 9.80 9.64
C ARG A 440 -19.37 9.08 9.08
N ARG A 441 -19.18 8.19 8.12
CA ARG A 441 -20.24 7.38 7.48
C ARG A 441 -21.41 8.23 6.95
N LYS A 442 -21.10 9.39 6.36
CA LYS A 442 -22.09 10.35 5.87
C LYS A 442 -22.56 10.10 4.43
N TYR A 443 -22.00 9.10 3.74
CA TYR A 443 -22.43 8.72 2.40
C TYR A 443 -23.78 7.98 2.45
N GLY A 444 -24.69 8.32 1.53
CA GLY A 444 -26.09 7.88 1.60
C GLY A 444 -26.38 6.50 1.00
N GLY A 445 -25.36 5.78 0.48
CA GLY A 445 -25.58 4.48 -0.14
C GLY A 445 -24.31 3.72 -0.46
N LEU A 446 -23.63 4.09 -1.55
CA LEU A 446 -22.41 3.43 -2.01
C LEU A 446 -21.24 4.41 -1.99
N ALA A 447 -20.09 3.94 -1.53
CA ALA A 447 -18.83 4.67 -1.61
C ALA A 447 -17.79 3.84 -2.38
N GLN A 448 -17.29 4.39 -3.49
CA GLN A 448 -16.37 3.71 -4.41
C GLN A 448 -14.94 4.20 -4.24
N TYR A 449 -14.03 3.28 -3.95
CA TYR A 449 -12.60 3.54 -3.85
C TYR A 449 -11.82 2.21 -3.82
N PHE A 450 -10.53 2.27 -3.64
CA PHE A 450 -9.70 1.08 -3.47
C PHE A 450 -8.94 1.12 -2.15
N TRP A 451 -8.71 -0.05 -1.58
CA TRP A 451 -7.76 -0.26 -0.51
C TRP A 451 -6.47 -0.87 -1.03
N LEU A 452 -5.36 -0.35 -0.53
CA LEU A 452 -4.04 -0.96 -0.64
C LEU A 452 -3.65 -1.40 0.76
N PHE A 453 -3.68 -2.68 1.06
CA PHE A 453 -3.43 -3.18 2.41
C PHE A 453 -2.64 -4.48 2.44
N SER A 454 -1.95 -4.72 3.56
CA SER A 454 -1.48 -6.04 3.89
C SER A 454 -2.67 -6.93 4.21
N VAL A 455 -2.85 -8.01 3.46
CA VAL A 455 -4.01 -8.92 3.60
C VAL A 455 -4.15 -9.43 5.03
N SER A 456 -3.03 -9.72 5.70
CA SER A 456 -3.03 -10.21 7.08
C SER A 456 -3.72 -9.30 8.12
N PHE A 457 -3.83 -7.99 7.84
CA PHE A 457 -4.48 -7.04 8.75
C PHE A 457 -5.84 -6.55 8.25
N ALA A 458 -6.16 -6.82 6.99
CA ALA A 458 -7.38 -6.30 6.37
C ALA A 458 -8.66 -6.66 7.13
N PRO A 459 -8.91 -7.92 7.55
CA PRO A 459 -10.15 -8.26 8.23
C PRO A 459 -10.33 -7.47 9.53
N LEU A 460 -9.28 -7.40 10.35
CA LEU A 460 -9.31 -6.65 11.60
C LEU A 460 -9.55 -5.16 11.35
N GLN A 461 -8.83 -4.59 10.39
CA GLN A 461 -8.88 -3.16 10.12
C GLN A 461 -10.20 -2.72 9.48
N LEU A 462 -10.73 -3.50 8.52
CA LEU A 462 -11.86 -3.08 7.69
C LEU A 462 -13.21 -3.62 8.17
N TYR A 463 -13.24 -4.77 8.84
CA TYR A 463 -14.48 -5.49 9.09
C TYR A 463 -14.75 -5.80 10.55
N ALA A 464 -13.78 -5.63 11.47
CA ALA A 464 -14.02 -5.83 12.90
C ALA A 464 -15.10 -4.87 13.43
N ILE A 465 -15.95 -5.35 14.31
CA ILE A 465 -17.01 -4.56 14.97
C ILE A 465 -16.38 -3.41 15.77
N SER A 466 -15.24 -3.66 16.43
CA SER A 466 -14.50 -2.65 17.20
C SER A 466 -13.97 -1.48 16.34
N ASN A 467 -13.85 -1.67 15.04
CA ASN A 467 -13.35 -0.67 14.08
C ASN A 467 -14.46 0.09 13.34
N ILE A 468 -15.70 0.01 13.80
CA ILE A 468 -16.79 0.87 13.34
C ILE A 468 -16.56 2.29 13.84
N PRO A 469 -16.41 3.29 12.97
CA PRO A 469 -16.25 4.68 13.39
C PRO A 469 -17.53 5.21 14.05
N THR A 470 -17.39 5.74 15.25
CA THR A 470 -18.48 6.32 16.05
C THR A 470 -18.00 7.61 16.72
N GLU A 471 -18.92 8.45 17.17
CA GLU A 471 -18.57 9.64 17.95
C GLU A 471 -17.82 9.25 19.25
N ALA A 472 -18.23 8.16 19.89
CA ALA A 472 -17.64 7.68 21.14
C ALA A 472 -16.16 7.28 21.01
N ASN A 473 -15.73 6.79 19.83
CA ASN A 473 -14.33 6.44 19.57
C ASN A 473 -13.59 7.53 18.76
N GLY A 474 -14.13 8.75 18.69
CA GLY A 474 -13.55 9.86 17.93
C GLY A 474 -13.53 9.64 16.42
N TRP A 475 -14.44 8.83 15.90
CA TRP A 475 -14.52 8.42 14.51
C TRP A 475 -13.28 7.64 14.05
N GLY A 476 -12.69 6.87 14.99
CA GLY A 476 -11.58 5.94 14.69
C GLY A 476 -12.08 4.65 14.07
N GLY A 477 -11.20 4.01 13.25
CA GLY A 477 -11.52 2.76 12.58
C GLY A 477 -11.90 2.92 11.11
N SER A 478 -12.09 1.80 10.42
CA SER A 478 -12.32 1.76 8.96
C SER A 478 -13.43 0.80 8.53
N ASN A 479 -14.23 0.28 9.47
CA ASN A 479 -15.47 -0.42 9.14
C ASN A 479 -16.57 0.63 8.84
N TYR A 480 -16.43 1.30 7.71
CA TYR A 480 -17.30 2.42 7.31
C TYR A 480 -18.73 1.97 6.98
N MET A 481 -18.94 0.67 6.75
CA MET A 481 -20.23 0.08 6.42
C MET A 481 -21.16 -0.04 7.62
N ASP A 482 -20.69 0.05 8.85
CA ASP A 482 -21.40 -0.36 10.11
C ASP A 482 -21.77 -1.86 10.09
N TRP A 483 -20.94 -2.67 9.43
CA TRP A 483 -21.23 -4.10 9.35
C TRP A 483 -20.89 -4.81 10.63
N LYS A 484 -21.83 -5.62 11.10
CA LYS A 484 -21.75 -6.43 12.32
C LYS A 484 -22.15 -7.85 11.98
N ASN A 485 -21.26 -8.79 12.22
CA ASN A 485 -21.54 -10.22 12.10
C ASN A 485 -20.72 -10.97 13.16
N ASP A 486 -21.42 -11.56 14.12
CA ASP A 486 -20.80 -12.22 15.28
C ASP A 486 -20.00 -13.47 14.87
N ASP A 487 -20.41 -14.18 13.82
CA ASP A 487 -19.68 -15.36 13.33
C ASP A 487 -18.38 -14.93 12.65
N PHE A 488 -18.42 -13.84 11.87
CA PHE A 488 -17.21 -13.24 11.30
C PHE A 488 -16.27 -12.76 12.40
N GLU A 489 -16.79 -12.03 13.39
CA GLU A 489 -15.98 -11.51 14.51
C GLU A 489 -15.32 -12.66 15.29
N ARG A 490 -16.04 -13.78 15.52
CA ARG A 490 -15.49 -14.97 16.17
C ARG A 490 -14.34 -15.58 15.38
N ALA A 491 -14.52 -15.77 14.07
CA ALA A 491 -13.47 -16.29 13.18
C ALA A 491 -12.27 -15.34 13.13
N LEU A 492 -12.52 -14.02 13.08
CA LEU A 492 -11.49 -12.98 13.12
C LEU A 492 -10.64 -13.06 14.40
N GLN A 493 -11.29 -13.13 15.56
CA GLN A 493 -10.60 -13.21 16.86
C GLN A 493 -9.82 -14.54 17.00
N ALA A 494 -10.37 -15.65 16.51
CA ALA A 494 -9.68 -16.93 16.48
C ALA A 494 -8.42 -16.85 15.60
N SER A 495 -8.54 -16.36 14.38
CA SER A 495 -7.42 -16.21 13.44
C SER A 495 -6.32 -15.27 13.94
N ALA A 496 -6.66 -14.28 14.77
CA ALA A 496 -5.71 -13.31 15.32
C ALA A 496 -4.76 -13.91 16.36
N THR A 497 -5.14 -15.03 17.00
CA THR A 497 -4.37 -15.67 18.07
C THR A 497 -3.96 -17.11 17.78
N ASP A 498 -4.54 -17.75 16.78
CA ASP A 498 -4.19 -19.14 16.45
C ASP A 498 -2.82 -19.20 15.75
N LEU A 499 -1.94 -20.04 16.28
CA LEU A 499 -0.59 -20.26 15.74
C LEU A 499 -0.52 -21.43 14.75
N ASP A 500 -1.57 -22.25 14.66
CA ASP A 500 -1.69 -23.34 13.69
C ASP A 500 -2.15 -22.79 12.34
N VAL A 501 -1.31 -22.92 11.32
CA VAL A 501 -1.57 -22.41 9.97
C VAL A 501 -2.83 -23.04 9.34
N GLY A 502 -3.12 -24.31 9.66
CA GLY A 502 -4.31 -25.01 9.15
C GLY A 502 -5.59 -24.40 9.71
N LYS A 503 -5.61 -24.11 11.01
CA LYS A 503 -6.73 -23.44 11.67
C LYS A 503 -6.88 -22.00 11.20
N GLN A 504 -5.78 -21.24 11.08
CA GLN A 504 -5.83 -19.90 10.50
C GLN A 504 -6.49 -19.92 9.12
N LYS A 505 -6.08 -20.85 8.23
CA LYS A 505 -6.70 -21.00 6.90
C LYS A 505 -8.20 -21.33 6.99
N ALA A 506 -8.61 -22.14 7.94
CA ALA A 506 -10.03 -22.46 8.16
C ALA A 506 -10.83 -21.23 8.60
N ASP A 507 -10.32 -20.46 9.57
CA ASP A 507 -10.94 -19.21 10.03
C ASP A 507 -11.00 -18.17 8.90
N TRP A 508 -9.94 -18.04 8.11
CA TRP A 508 -9.92 -17.15 6.95
C TRP A 508 -10.92 -17.57 5.87
N ALA A 509 -11.08 -18.85 5.63
CA ALA A 509 -12.08 -19.38 4.70
C ALA A 509 -13.50 -19.09 5.19
N GLU A 510 -13.76 -19.25 6.49
CA GLU A 510 -15.06 -18.94 7.07
C GLU A 510 -15.38 -17.43 6.99
N MET A 511 -14.41 -16.55 7.33
CA MET A 511 -14.57 -15.11 7.15
C MET A 511 -14.91 -14.73 5.71
N GLN A 512 -14.20 -15.29 4.73
CA GLN A 512 -14.44 -15.01 3.31
C GLN A 512 -15.80 -15.52 2.84
N LYS A 513 -16.25 -16.66 3.34
CA LYS A 513 -17.56 -17.22 3.06
C LYS A 513 -18.69 -16.34 3.63
N ILE A 514 -18.57 -15.93 4.88
CA ILE A 514 -19.55 -15.03 5.52
C ILE A 514 -19.62 -13.69 4.78
N TYR A 515 -18.48 -13.13 4.44
CA TYR A 515 -18.40 -11.90 3.63
C TYR A 515 -19.11 -12.05 2.27
N ALA A 516 -18.86 -13.13 1.56
CA ALA A 516 -19.47 -13.40 0.25
C ALA A 516 -20.99 -13.65 0.33
N GLN A 517 -21.49 -14.07 1.50
CA GLN A 517 -22.92 -14.21 1.78
C GLN A 517 -23.57 -12.87 2.11
N ASP A 518 -22.93 -12.09 2.98
CA ASP A 518 -23.47 -10.83 3.49
C ASP A 518 -23.23 -9.65 2.55
N LEU A 519 -22.13 -9.64 1.82
CA LEU A 519 -21.69 -8.55 0.96
C LEU A 519 -21.71 -7.17 1.66
N PRO A 520 -20.96 -6.99 2.75
CA PRO A 520 -20.85 -5.68 3.39
C PRO A 520 -20.24 -4.62 2.46
N THR A 521 -19.45 -5.07 1.51
CA THR A 521 -19.02 -4.30 0.34
C THR A 521 -19.34 -5.08 -0.93
N LEU A 522 -19.48 -4.39 -2.06
CA LEU A 522 -19.61 -5.05 -3.34
C LEU A 522 -18.21 -5.18 -3.96
N PRO A 523 -17.63 -6.39 -4.00
CA PRO A 523 -16.30 -6.61 -4.54
C PRO A 523 -16.30 -6.43 -6.06
N LEU A 524 -15.47 -5.53 -6.57
CA LEU A 524 -15.36 -5.31 -8.00
C LEU A 524 -14.13 -6.02 -8.57
N PHE A 525 -12.94 -5.56 -8.21
CA PHE A 525 -11.70 -5.98 -8.88
C PHE A 525 -10.51 -6.04 -7.93
N PHE A 526 -9.52 -6.85 -8.30
CA PHE A 526 -8.12 -6.60 -7.95
C PHE A 526 -7.46 -5.80 -9.08
N VAL A 527 -6.81 -4.69 -8.72
CA VAL A 527 -6.18 -3.77 -9.65
C VAL A 527 -4.70 -4.13 -9.74
N PRO A 528 -4.16 -4.45 -10.94
CA PRO A 528 -2.75 -4.77 -11.06
C PRO A 528 -1.89 -3.52 -10.83
N GLN A 529 -0.69 -3.72 -10.31
CA GLN A 529 0.36 -2.71 -10.36
C GLN A 529 0.93 -2.64 -11.77
N THR A 530 1.27 -1.43 -12.21
CA THR A 530 1.78 -1.19 -13.56
C THR A 530 3.15 -0.56 -13.51
N HIS A 531 4.13 -1.16 -14.20
CA HIS A 531 5.49 -0.66 -14.24
C HIS A 531 5.90 -0.42 -15.69
N VAL A 532 6.58 0.68 -15.95
CA VAL A 532 7.18 0.99 -17.25
C VAL A 532 8.69 1.08 -17.05
N ILE A 533 9.40 0.07 -17.53
CA ILE A 533 10.84 -0.05 -17.33
C ILE A 533 11.58 -0.13 -18.69
N PRO A 534 12.81 0.34 -18.77
CA PRO A 534 13.56 0.29 -20.02
C PRO A 534 13.88 -1.17 -20.42
N VAL A 535 13.95 -1.43 -21.70
CA VAL A 535 14.19 -2.80 -22.23
C VAL A 535 15.53 -3.39 -21.80
N TRP A 536 16.51 -2.53 -21.52
CA TRP A 536 17.85 -2.92 -21.07
C TRP A 536 17.93 -3.25 -19.56
N LEU A 537 16.92 -2.89 -18.75
CA LEU A 537 16.93 -3.19 -17.30
C LEU A 537 16.56 -4.65 -17.07
N LYS A 538 17.47 -5.39 -16.44
CA LYS A 538 17.29 -6.80 -16.03
C LYS A 538 17.29 -6.94 -14.51
N GLY A 539 16.75 -8.04 -14.02
CA GLY A 539 16.66 -8.35 -12.59
C GLY A 539 15.55 -7.60 -11.85
N TYR A 540 14.75 -6.79 -12.55
CA TYR A 540 13.58 -6.13 -11.97
C TYR A 540 12.45 -7.14 -11.75
N VAL A 541 12.04 -7.33 -10.49
CA VAL A 541 10.94 -8.22 -10.10
C VAL A 541 9.92 -7.42 -9.29
N PRO A 542 8.71 -7.18 -9.82
CA PRO A 542 7.65 -6.50 -9.07
C PRO A 542 7.20 -7.32 -7.86
N ALA A 543 6.92 -6.69 -6.74
CA ALA A 543 6.52 -7.39 -5.52
C ALA A 543 5.01 -7.71 -5.47
N GLY A 544 4.16 -6.78 -5.88
CA GLY A 544 2.71 -6.96 -5.89
C GLY A 544 2.02 -6.85 -4.54
N MET A 545 2.80 -6.71 -3.47
CA MET A 545 2.34 -6.56 -2.08
C MET A 545 2.79 -5.22 -1.48
N THR A 546 2.89 -5.19 -0.16
CA THR A 546 3.39 -4.08 0.64
C THR A 546 4.91 -3.89 0.56
N ASP A 547 5.64 -4.92 0.16
CA ASP A 547 7.06 -4.81 -0.18
C ASP A 547 7.21 -4.33 -1.63
N TYR A 548 8.32 -3.64 -1.92
CA TYR A 548 8.54 -2.96 -3.18
C TYR A 548 9.66 -3.62 -3.98
N ALA A 549 9.59 -3.54 -5.30
CA ALA A 549 10.63 -4.07 -6.18
C ALA A 549 12.03 -3.54 -5.83
N SER A 550 12.11 -2.32 -5.30
CA SER A 550 13.36 -1.68 -4.85
C SER A 550 14.07 -2.40 -3.70
N LEU A 551 13.38 -3.26 -2.93
CA LEU A 551 14.04 -4.11 -1.93
C LEU A 551 15.09 -5.04 -2.52
N ARG A 552 15.03 -5.30 -3.84
CA ARG A 552 16.00 -6.12 -4.56
C ARG A 552 16.78 -5.32 -5.59
N GLY A 553 16.99 -4.03 -5.31
CA GLY A 553 17.71 -3.13 -6.21
C GLY A 553 19.15 -3.54 -6.52
N GLU A 554 19.78 -4.36 -5.66
CA GLU A 554 21.10 -4.96 -5.91
C GLU A 554 21.11 -6.01 -7.03
N ASP A 555 19.95 -6.58 -7.37
CA ASP A 555 19.82 -7.56 -8.47
C ASP A 555 19.64 -6.88 -9.84
N TRP A 556 19.38 -5.58 -9.86
CA TRP A 556 19.12 -4.83 -11.08
C TRP A 556 20.41 -4.51 -11.82
N ARG A 557 20.42 -4.72 -13.12
CA ARG A 557 21.57 -4.45 -13.99
C ARG A 557 21.15 -4.05 -15.39
N ALA A 558 22.04 -3.43 -16.14
CA ALA A 558 21.85 -3.13 -17.54
C ALA A 558 22.47 -4.24 -18.43
N GLU A 559 21.66 -4.75 -19.38
CA GLU A 559 22.06 -5.72 -20.40
C GLU A 559 21.42 -5.40 -21.75
#